data_c007db4f6351beb642f14c8e66c2420d
#
_entry.id   c007db4f6351beb642f14c8e66c2420d
#
_cell.length_a   1.000
_cell.length_b   1.000
_cell.length_c   1.000
_cell.angle_alpha   90.00
_cell.angle_beta   90.00
_cell.angle_gamma   90.00
#
_symmetry.space_group_name_H-M   'P 1'
#
loop_
_entity.id
_entity.type
_entity.pdbx_description
1 polymer ?
#
loop_
_entity_poly.entity_id
_entity_poly.type
_entity_poly.pdbx_seq_one_letter_code
_entity_poly.pdbx_strand_id
1 'polypeptide(L)'
;ALDFAAAGLYEEALSLLECHVTGTTEIYPVVYYAMGYFHTCKGDESKALEYYQRAEKENHSYCFPNRIEEVLILQDALRLNIHGAKAAYSLGNFWYANRQYDNAIACWEHSAAINPAYPTVWRNLSLAYYNKRDDKQKALETLEKAYALDEHDSRILMELDQLYKRLGRPHSERLAFLEAHLPEVEQRDDLSIERITLYNQSGRYAEAKELIAARNFHPWEGGEGKITGQYV
;
A
#
# COMPACT_ATOMS: atom_id res chain seq x y z
N ALA A 1 -14.15 13.73 -18.74
CA ALA A 1 -12.96 14.60 -18.88
C ALA A 1 -11.95 14.02 -19.86
N LEU A 2 -11.53 12.75 -19.68
CA LEU A 2 -10.54 12.11 -20.58
C LEU A 2 -10.98 12.08 -22.04
N ASP A 3 -12.28 11.87 -22.32
CA ASP A 3 -12.81 11.86 -23.68
C ASP A 3 -12.73 13.25 -24.33
N PHE A 4 -12.97 14.33 -23.56
CA PHE A 4 -12.75 15.69 -24.01
C PHE A 4 -11.26 15.95 -24.31
N ALA A 5 -10.39 15.52 -23.40
CA ALA A 5 -8.95 15.67 -23.59
C ALA A 5 -8.43 14.89 -24.81
N ALA A 6 -8.94 13.68 -25.06
CA ALA A 6 -8.62 12.89 -26.26
C ALA A 6 -9.05 13.59 -27.57
N ALA A 7 -10.09 14.43 -27.52
CA ALA A 7 -10.52 15.27 -28.63
C ALA A 7 -9.77 16.62 -28.72
N GLY A 8 -8.81 16.88 -27.81
CA GLY A 8 -8.09 18.16 -27.74
C GLY A 8 -8.85 19.28 -27.04
N LEU A 9 -10.01 18.98 -26.44
CA LEU A 9 -10.89 19.94 -25.78
C LEU A 9 -10.48 20.07 -24.29
N TYR A 10 -9.28 20.61 -24.04
CA TYR A 10 -8.70 20.66 -22.69
C TYR A 10 -9.42 21.65 -21.77
N GLU A 11 -10.01 22.73 -22.31
CA GLU A 11 -10.77 23.70 -21.49
C GLU A 11 -12.04 23.06 -20.94
N GLU A 12 -12.77 22.33 -21.77
CA GLU A 12 -13.98 21.60 -21.39
C GLU A 12 -13.66 20.48 -20.39
N ALA A 13 -12.53 19.77 -20.62
CA ALA A 13 -12.04 18.74 -19.71
C ALA A 13 -11.72 19.33 -18.33
N LEU A 14 -11.03 20.46 -18.27
CA LEU A 14 -10.70 21.18 -17.03
C LEU A 14 -11.96 21.67 -16.32
N SER A 15 -12.87 22.35 -17.05
CA SER A 15 -14.11 22.86 -16.46
C SER A 15 -14.94 21.76 -15.81
N LEU A 16 -14.99 20.57 -16.43
CA LEU A 16 -15.69 19.41 -15.87
C LEU A 16 -15.03 18.93 -14.56
N LEU A 17 -13.68 18.86 -14.51
CA LEU A 17 -12.96 18.47 -13.31
C LEU A 17 -13.06 19.54 -12.21
N GLU A 18 -13.04 20.83 -12.55
CA GLU A 18 -13.23 21.93 -11.61
C GLU A 18 -14.61 21.86 -10.93
N CYS A 19 -15.67 21.55 -11.69
CA CYS A 19 -17.01 21.31 -11.12
C CYS A 19 -16.99 20.17 -10.11
N HIS A 20 -16.27 19.07 -10.40
CA HIS A 20 -16.13 17.96 -9.47
C HIS A 20 -15.39 18.37 -8.19
N VAL A 21 -14.25 19.05 -8.33
CA VAL A 21 -13.41 19.51 -7.20
C VAL A 21 -14.16 20.48 -6.29
N THR A 22 -14.98 21.37 -6.83
CA THR A 22 -15.79 22.33 -6.05
C THR A 22 -16.96 21.69 -5.32
N GLY A 23 -17.45 20.56 -5.82
CA GLY A 23 -18.61 19.84 -5.27
C GLY A 23 -18.30 18.71 -4.29
N THR A 24 -17.00 18.42 -4.04
CA THR A 24 -16.57 17.24 -3.27
C THR A 24 -15.53 17.61 -2.23
N THR A 25 -15.61 17.02 -1.04
CA THR A 25 -14.66 17.27 0.07
C THR A 25 -13.42 16.38 0.00
N GLU A 26 -13.53 15.18 -0.57
CA GLU A 26 -12.43 14.25 -0.78
C GLU A 26 -12.19 14.06 -2.28
N ILE A 27 -11.02 14.49 -2.74
CA ILE A 27 -10.67 14.43 -4.15
C ILE A 27 -9.76 13.25 -4.42
N TYR A 28 -10.15 12.42 -5.38
CA TYR A 28 -9.30 11.35 -5.86
C TYR A 28 -8.03 11.94 -6.52
N PRO A 29 -6.82 11.58 -6.06
CA PRO A 29 -5.58 12.27 -6.48
C PRO A 29 -5.36 12.35 -7.98
N VAL A 30 -5.81 11.33 -8.74
CA VAL A 30 -5.69 11.29 -10.20
C VAL A 30 -6.42 12.46 -10.87
N VAL A 31 -7.45 13.03 -10.23
CA VAL A 31 -8.14 14.22 -10.75
C VAL A 31 -7.17 15.40 -10.88
N TYR A 32 -6.39 15.67 -9.82
CA TYR A 32 -5.41 16.75 -9.85
C TYR A 32 -4.24 16.44 -10.80
N TYR A 33 -3.79 15.19 -10.87
CA TYR A 33 -2.80 14.80 -11.87
C TYR A 33 -3.33 15.02 -13.29
N ALA A 34 -4.59 14.67 -13.59
CA ALA A 34 -5.19 14.91 -14.90
C ALA A 34 -5.31 16.41 -15.22
N MET A 35 -5.74 17.23 -14.24
CA MET A 35 -5.79 18.69 -14.41
C MET A 35 -4.41 19.27 -14.73
N GLY A 36 -3.38 18.83 -14.01
CA GLY A 36 -1.99 19.20 -14.31
C GLY A 36 -1.60 18.84 -15.74
N TYR A 37 -1.86 17.60 -16.15
CA TYR A 37 -1.55 17.15 -17.50
C TYR A 37 -2.27 17.95 -18.60
N PHE A 38 -3.53 18.30 -18.40
CA PHE A 38 -4.27 19.12 -19.36
C PHE A 38 -3.69 20.55 -19.45
N HIS A 39 -3.18 21.11 -18.35
CA HIS A 39 -2.43 22.35 -18.38
C HIS A 39 -1.09 22.22 -19.13
N THR A 40 -0.36 21.11 -18.97
CA THR A 40 0.83 20.83 -19.78
C THR A 40 0.49 20.78 -21.26
N CYS A 41 -0.59 20.10 -21.66
CA CYS A 41 -1.03 20.03 -23.05
C CYS A 41 -1.41 21.40 -23.64
N LYS A 42 -1.79 22.36 -22.79
CA LYS A 42 -2.05 23.75 -23.17
C LYS A 42 -0.79 24.64 -23.17
N GLY A 43 0.36 24.10 -22.75
CA GLY A 43 1.62 24.83 -22.63
C GLY A 43 1.80 25.63 -21.34
N ASP A 44 0.96 25.41 -20.32
CA ASP A 44 1.03 26.06 -19.01
C ASP A 44 1.66 25.12 -17.97
N GLU A 45 2.97 24.92 -18.07
CA GLU A 45 3.72 24.04 -17.14
C GLU A 45 3.75 24.57 -15.70
N SER A 46 3.62 25.89 -15.50
CA SER A 46 3.58 26.48 -14.16
C SER A 46 2.33 26.01 -13.42
N LYS A 47 1.19 26.12 -14.06
CA LYS A 47 -0.09 25.69 -13.48
C LYS A 47 -0.18 24.17 -13.37
N ALA A 48 0.41 23.44 -14.32
CA ALA A 48 0.55 21.99 -14.23
C ALA A 48 1.28 21.57 -12.96
N LEU A 49 2.42 22.21 -12.65
CA LEU A 49 3.20 21.91 -11.45
C LEU A 49 2.40 22.18 -10.16
N GLU A 50 1.61 23.26 -10.11
CA GLU A 50 0.73 23.55 -8.97
C GLU A 50 -0.26 22.40 -8.71
N TYR A 51 -0.90 21.89 -9.74
CA TYR A 51 -1.82 20.76 -9.63
C TYR A 51 -1.12 19.45 -9.24
N TYR A 52 0.07 19.18 -9.76
CA TYR A 52 0.86 18.02 -9.35
C TYR A 52 1.27 18.08 -7.88
N GLN A 53 1.71 19.24 -7.40
CA GLN A 53 2.00 19.46 -5.98
C GLN A 53 0.76 19.33 -5.09
N ARG A 54 -0.42 19.68 -5.61
CA ARG A 54 -1.68 19.50 -4.92
C ARG A 54 -2.06 18.03 -4.82
N ALA A 55 -1.91 17.28 -5.93
CA ALA A 55 -2.12 15.83 -5.96
C ALA A 55 -1.27 15.10 -4.92
N GLU A 56 0.00 15.49 -4.74
CA GLU A 56 0.91 14.91 -3.74
C GLU A 56 0.43 15.09 -2.28
N LYS A 57 -0.43 16.06 -2.00
CA LYS A 57 -0.97 16.31 -0.65
C LYS A 57 -2.20 15.47 -0.35
N GLU A 58 -2.88 14.98 -1.37
CA GLU A 58 -4.10 14.18 -1.21
C GLU A 58 -3.81 12.78 -0.64
N ASN A 59 -4.87 12.14 -0.14
CA ASN A 59 -4.79 10.77 0.36
C ASN A 59 -4.71 9.77 -0.81
N HIS A 60 -3.64 8.96 -0.84
CA HIS A 60 -3.42 7.93 -1.87
C HIS A 60 -3.77 6.51 -1.39
N SER A 61 -4.35 6.34 -0.21
CA SER A 61 -4.57 5.02 0.40
C SER A 61 -5.40 4.06 -0.47
N TYR A 62 -6.31 4.58 -1.27
CA TYR A 62 -7.13 3.80 -2.20
C TYR A 62 -7.02 4.31 -3.64
N CYS A 63 -5.88 4.93 -3.97
CA CYS A 63 -5.61 5.42 -5.31
C CYS A 63 -4.96 4.34 -6.17
N PHE A 64 -5.76 3.73 -7.05
CA PHE A 64 -5.31 2.66 -7.96
C PHE A 64 -5.55 3.06 -9.41
N PRO A 65 -4.59 3.71 -10.08
CA PRO A 65 -4.67 4.00 -11.50
C PRO A 65 -4.89 2.70 -12.29
N ASN A 66 -5.83 2.74 -13.26
CA ASN A 66 -6.22 1.56 -14.01
C ASN A 66 -6.40 1.81 -15.52
N ARG A 67 -6.26 3.05 -15.97
CA ARG A 67 -6.37 3.47 -17.36
C ARG A 67 -5.01 3.78 -17.96
N ILE A 68 -4.82 3.46 -19.22
CA ILE A 68 -3.53 3.70 -19.89
C ILE A 68 -3.20 5.19 -19.99
N GLU A 69 -4.21 6.05 -20.10
CA GLU A 69 -4.04 7.50 -20.12
C GLU A 69 -3.42 8.02 -18.82
N GLU A 70 -3.71 7.37 -17.70
CA GLU A 70 -3.15 7.73 -16.39
C GLU A 70 -1.63 7.50 -16.33
N VAL A 71 -1.10 6.58 -17.14
CA VAL A 71 0.35 6.40 -17.28
C VAL A 71 1.00 7.67 -17.83
N LEU A 72 0.45 8.24 -18.91
CA LEU A 72 0.97 9.47 -19.51
C LEU A 72 0.87 10.64 -18.54
N ILE A 73 -0.25 10.74 -17.84
CA ILE A 73 -0.52 11.76 -16.81
C ILE A 73 0.52 11.67 -15.67
N LEU A 74 0.76 10.48 -15.14
CA LEU A 74 1.71 10.28 -14.04
C LEU A 74 3.16 10.43 -14.47
N GLN A 75 3.50 10.05 -15.71
CA GLN A 75 4.83 10.27 -16.27
C GLN A 75 5.13 11.75 -16.45
N ASP A 76 4.16 12.54 -16.91
CA ASP A 76 4.32 14.00 -17.01
C ASP A 76 4.43 14.65 -15.63
N ALA A 77 3.66 14.17 -14.65
CA ALA A 77 3.79 14.61 -13.27
C ALA A 77 5.20 14.37 -12.71
N LEU A 78 5.80 13.20 -12.99
CA LEU A 78 7.18 12.90 -12.59
C LEU A 78 8.22 13.76 -13.32
N ARG A 79 7.95 14.12 -14.57
CA ARG A 79 8.82 15.00 -15.36
C ARG A 79 8.90 16.41 -14.77
N LEU A 80 7.76 16.99 -14.39
CA LEU A 80 7.67 18.35 -13.89
C LEU A 80 7.87 18.46 -12.38
N ASN A 81 7.32 17.52 -11.61
CA ASN A 81 7.45 17.48 -10.14
C ASN A 81 8.41 16.38 -9.73
N ILE A 82 9.71 16.62 -9.86
CA ILE A 82 10.78 15.66 -9.52
C ILE A 82 10.80 15.22 -8.05
N HIS A 83 10.07 15.91 -7.19
CA HIS A 83 9.90 15.58 -5.77
C HIS A 83 8.56 14.87 -5.49
N GLY A 84 7.83 14.47 -6.52
CA GLY A 84 6.54 13.79 -6.42
C GLY A 84 6.67 12.30 -6.13
N ALA A 85 6.78 11.93 -4.86
CA ALA A 85 6.89 10.53 -4.45
C ALA A 85 5.62 9.72 -4.74
N LYS A 86 4.45 10.34 -4.58
CA LYS A 86 3.16 9.64 -4.72
C LYS A 86 2.78 9.39 -6.19
N ALA A 87 3.23 10.23 -7.12
CA ALA A 87 3.09 9.95 -8.55
C ALA A 87 3.87 8.69 -8.93
N ALA A 88 5.11 8.55 -8.47
CA ALA A 88 5.91 7.35 -8.69
C ALA A 88 5.28 6.10 -8.03
N TYR A 89 4.77 6.23 -6.80
CA TYR A 89 4.03 5.17 -6.11
C TYR A 89 2.81 4.70 -6.92
N SER A 90 1.99 5.64 -7.37
CA SER A 90 0.77 5.35 -8.14
C SER A 90 1.07 4.69 -9.48
N LEU A 91 2.12 5.15 -10.18
CA LEU A 91 2.59 4.52 -11.41
C LEU A 91 3.09 3.09 -11.18
N GLY A 92 3.78 2.85 -10.06
CA GLY A 92 4.19 1.51 -9.64
C GLY A 92 3.00 0.58 -9.40
N ASN A 93 1.93 1.07 -8.79
CA ASN A 93 0.68 0.31 -8.58
C ASN A 93 0.05 -0.08 -9.93
N PHE A 94 0.01 0.84 -10.90
CA PHE A 94 -0.46 0.55 -12.26
C PHE A 94 0.35 -0.56 -12.91
N TRP A 95 1.68 -0.46 -12.88
CA TRP A 95 2.55 -1.46 -13.50
C TRP A 95 2.43 -2.82 -12.82
N TYR A 96 2.31 -2.86 -11.50
CA TYR A 96 2.15 -4.12 -10.76
C TYR A 96 0.84 -4.82 -11.12
N ALA A 97 -0.27 -4.08 -11.19
CA ALA A 97 -1.58 -4.60 -11.59
C ALA A 97 -1.55 -5.17 -13.02
N ASN A 98 -0.76 -4.55 -13.91
CA ASN A 98 -0.57 -5.00 -15.29
C ASN A 98 0.58 -6.02 -15.46
N ARG A 99 1.07 -6.61 -14.35
CA ARG A 99 2.13 -7.64 -14.32
C ARG A 99 3.48 -7.20 -14.89
N GLN A 100 3.70 -5.90 -15.01
CA GLN A 100 4.99 -5.30 -15.39
C GLN A 100 5.83 -5.08 -14.13
N TYR A 101 6.25 -6.17 -13.48
CA TYR A 101 6.81 -6.16 -12.13
C TYR A 101 8.12 -5.39 -12.03
N ASP A 102 8.96 -5.43 -13.06
CA ASP A 102 10.22 -4.70 -13.08
C ASP A 102 10.00 -3.18 -13.11
N ASN A 103 9.04 -2.74 -13.93
CA ASN A 103 8.63 -1.34 -13.98
C ASN A 103 8.00 -0.89 -12.66
N ALA A 104 7.19 -1.76 -12.03
CA ALA A 104 6.59 -1.47 -10.73
C ALA A 104 7.64 -1.27 -9.65
N ILE A 105 8.62 -2.19 -9.56
CA ILE A 105 9.71 -2.11 -8.59
C ILE A 105 10.52 -0.84 -8.80
N ALA A 106 10.91 -0.53 -10.04
CA ALA A 106 11.67 0.69 -10.35
C ALA A 106 10.91 1.97 -9.94
N CYS A 107 9.59 2.03 -10.18
CA CYS A 107 8.76 3.15 -9.76
C CYS A 107 8.67 3.26 -8.23
N TRP A 108 8.51 2.15 -7.52
CA TRP A 108 8.46 2.16 -6.05
C TRP A 108 9.82 2.45 -5.42
N GLU A 109 10.93 1.95 -5.98
CA GLU A 109 12.29 2.33 -5.57
C GLU A 109 12.52 3.84 -5.75
N HIS A 110 12.06 4.41 -6.88
CA HIS A 110 12.13 5.85 -7.11
C HIS A 110 11.28 6.63 -6.10
N SER A 111 10.06 6.20 -5.83
CA SER A 111 9.19 6.79 -4.79
C SER A 111 9.86 6.77 -3.42
N ALA A 112 10.45 5.62 -3.03
CA ALA A 112 11.15 5.45 -1.77
C ALA A 112 12.43 6.30 -1.65
N ALA A 113 13.08 6.58 -2.77
CA ALA A 113 14.24 7.48 -2.81
C ALA A 113 13.84 8.95 -2.60
N ILE A 114 12.69 9.37 -3.15
CA ILE A 114 12.17 10.72 -2.97
C ILE A 114 11.61 10.91 -1.54
N ASN A 115 10.82 9.96 -1.06
CA ASN A 115 10.24 10.00 0.28
C ASN A 115 10.50 8.68 1.03
N PRO A 116 11.64 8.57 1.74
CA PRO A 116 11.97 7.38 2.51
C PRO A 116 11.06 7.15 3.73
N ALA A 117 10.23 8.13 4.11
CA ALA A 117 9.29 8.03 5.22
C ALA A 117 7.87 7.57 4.78
N TYR A 118 7.73 6.96 3.61
CA TYR A 118 6.45 6.47 3.10
C TYR A 118 6.32 4.94 3.30
N PRO A 119 5.68 4.45 4.39
CA PRO A 119 5.71 3.02 4.77
C PRO A 119 5.08 2.12 3.72
N THR A 120 3.99 2.55 3.06
CA THR A 120 3.28 1.76 2.06
C THR A 120 4.15 1.39 0.86
N VAL A 121 5.09 2.25 0.47
CA VAL A 121 6.04 1.97 -0.61
C VAL A 121 7.00 0.84 -0.23
N TRP A 122 7.55 0.88 0.97
CA TRP A 122 8.44 -0.16 1.47
C TRP A 122 7.74 -1.51 1.63
N ARG A 123 6.48 -1.48 2.09
CA ARG A 123 5.61 -2.65 2.14
C ARG A 123 5.38 -3.27 0.75
N ASN A 124 5.06 -2.46 -0.26
CA ASN A 124 4.85 -2.92 -1.63
C ASN A 124 6.13 -3.47 -2.26
N LEU A 125 7.28 -2.85 -1.99
CA LEU A 125 8.60 -3.34 -2.39
C LEU A 125 8.87 -4.71 -1.79
N SER A 126 8.62 -4.92 -0.50
CA SER A 126 8.78 -6.22 0.15
C SER A 126 7.99 -7.32 -0.55
N LEU A 127 6.71 -7.05 -0.82
CA LEU A 127 5.84 -7.98 -1.54
C LEU A 127 6.40 -8.35 -2.92
N ALA A 128 6.90 -7.37 -3.65
CA ALA A 128 7.46 -7.58 -4.99
C ALA A 128 8.79 -8.34 -4.95
N TYR A 129 9.68 -7.99 -4.04
CA TYR A 129 10.96 -8.70 -3.88
C TYR A 129 10.74 -10.17 -3.51
N TYR A 130 9.85 -10.44 -2.56
CA TYR A 130 9.54 -11.81 -2.17
C TYR A 130 8.92 -12.63 -3.32
N ASN A 131 7.84 -12.10 -3.91
CA ASN A 131 7.00 -12.88 -4.83
C ASN A 131 7.48 -12.88 -6.29
N LYS A 132 8.28 -11.88 -6.70
CA LYS A 132 8.64 -11.66 -8.12
C LYS A 132 10.13 -11.74 -8.39
N ARG A 133 10.96 -11.50 -7.37
CA ARG A 133 12.41 -11.55 -7.47
C ARG A 133 13.04 -12.71 -6.69
N ASP A 134 12.27 -13.41 -5.86
CA ASP A 134 12.74 -14.40 -4.88
C ASP A 134 13.88 -13.86 -3.98
N ASP A 135 13.92 -12.55 -3.80
CA ASP A 135 14.90 -11.87 -2.95
C ASP A 135 14.34 -11.74 -1.53
N LYS A 136 14.48 -12.83 -0.78
CA LYS A 136 13.94 -12.94 0.59
C LYS A 136 14.60 -11.97 1.56
N GLN A 137 15.90 -11.71 1.38
CA GLN A 137 16.65 -10.80 2.24
C GLN A 137 16.16 -9.35 2.06
N LYS A 138 16.09 -8.89 0.82
CA LYS A 138 15.61 -7.55 0.50
C LYS A 138 14.13 -7.35 0.86
N ALA A 139 13.33 -8.42 0.72
CA ALA A 139 11.93 -8.41 1.16
C ALA A 139 11.83 -8.18 2.67
N LEU A 140 12.65 -8.86 3.46
CA LEU A 140 12.67 -8.69 4.91
C LEU A 140 13.12 -7.28 5.30
N GLU A 141 14.24 -6.81 4.79
CA GLU A 141 14.78 -5.47 5.07
C GLU A 141 13.76 -4.36 4.76
N THR A 142 13.07 -4.48 3.63
CA THR A 142 12.07 -3.48 3.23
C THR A 142 10.80 -3.53 4.07
N LEU A 143 10.36 -4.72 4.52
CA LEU A 143 9.18 -4.84 5.37
C LEU A 143 9.47 -4.40 6.81
N GLU A 144 10.64 -4.73 7.35
CA GLU A 144 11.11 -4.22 8.65
C GLU A 144 11.22 -2.69 8.64
N LYS A 145 11.66 -2.10 7.51
CA LYS A 145 11.67 -0.64 7.34
C LYS A 145 10.26 -0.06 7.29
N ALA A 146 9.33 -0.69 6.59
CA ALA A 146 7.92 -0.27 6.58
C ALA A 146 7.34 -0.28 7.99
N TYR A 147 7.60 -1.34 8.74
CA TYR A 147 7.16 -1.50 10.13
C TYR A 147 7.76 -0.42 11.05
N ALA A 148 9.05 -0.17 10.98
CA ALA A 148 9.71 0.87 11.78
C ALA A 148 9.19 2.31 11.49
N LEU A 149 8.59 2.54 10.31
CA LEU A 149 7.96 3.82 9.96
C LEU A 149 6.53 3.93 10.48
N ASP A 150 5.84 2.81 10.69
CA ASP A 150 4.47 2.76 11.22
C ASP A 150 4.26 1.45 12.00
N GLU A 151 4.68 1.46 13.26
CA GLU A 151 4.58 0.31 14.17
C GLU A 151 3.13 0.01 14.60
N HIS A 152 2.21 0.96 14.37
CA HIS A 152 0.79 0.82 14.71
C HIS A 152 -0.07 0.28 13.55
N ASP A 153 0.50 0.11 12.35
CA ASP A 153 -0.20 -0.54 11.25
C ASP A 153 -0.26 -2.06 11.48
N SER A 154 -1.40 -2.52 11.96
CA SER A 154 -1.66 -3.95 12.22
C SER A 154 -1.56 -4.83 10.97
N ARG A 155 -1.70 -4.25 9.75
CA ARG A 155 -1.52 -4.97 8.48
C ARG A 155 -0.04 -5.20 8.19
N ILE A 156 0.80 -4.20 8.39
CA ILE A 156 2.26 -4.34 8.22
C ILE A 156 2.79 -5.35 9.24
N LEU A 157 2.34 -5.27 10.50
CA LEU A 157 2.69 -6.24 11.54
C LEU A 157 2.32 -7.67 11.16
N MET A 158 1.11 -7.88 10.65
CA MET A 158 0.65 -9.19 10.18
C MET A 158 1.51 -9.74 9.04
N GLU A 159 1.80 -8.90 8.04
CA GLU A 159 2.63 -9.29 6.90
C GLU A 159 4.07 -9.60 7.32
N LEU A 160 4.61 -8.86 8.30
CA LEU A 160 5.95 -9.09 8.84
C LEU A 160 6.02 -10.41 9.63
N ASP A 161 5.04 -10.71 10.48
CA ASP A 161 4.98 -12.00 11.17
C ASP A 161 4.85 -13.17 10.18
N GLN A 162 4.03 -13.02 9.14
CA GLN A 162 3.93 -14.04 8.08
C GLN A 162 5.24 -14.23 7.32
N LEU A 163 5.98 -13.14 7.06
CA LEU A 163 7.28 -13.24 6.42
C LEU A 163 8.30 -13.93 7.34
N TYR A 164 8.33 -13.61 8.64
CA TYR A 164 9.13 -14.31 9.64
C TYR A 164 8.84 -15.82 9.66
N LYS A 165 7.55 -16.19 9.61
CA LYS A 165 7.12 -17.60 9.52
C LYS A 165 7.68 -18.30 8.29
N ARG A 166 7.56 -17.66 7.12
CA ARG A 166 8.06 -18.21 5.83
C ARG A 166 9.58 -18.30 5.77
N LEU A 167 10.28 -17.43 6.49
CA LEU A 167 11.74 -17.45 6.64
C LEU A 167 12.24 -18.41 7.73
N GLY A 168 11.32 -19.11 8.42
CA GLY A 168 11.64 -20.12 9.43
C GLY A 168 12.10 -19.54 10.77
N ARG A 169 11.70 -18.32 11.14
CA ARG A 169 12.00 -17.79 12.47
C ARG A 169 11.38 -18.69 13.55
N PRO A 170 12.08 -18.93 14.67
CA PRO A 170 11.58 -19.75 15.79
C PRO A 170 10.23 -19.27 16.31
N HIS A 171 9.37 -20.21 16.69
CA HIS A 171 8.04 -19.89 17.23
C HIS A 171 8.12 -19.01 18.48
N SER A 172 9.13 -19.19 19.33
CA SER A 172 9.37 -18.37 20.52
C SER A 172 9.66 -16.91 20.19
N GLU A 173 10.43 -16.64 19.13
CA GLU A 173 10.74 -15.27 18.72
C GLU A 173 9.51 -14.59 18.12
N ARG A 174 8.77 -15.31 17.28
CA ARG A 174 7.53 -14.81 16.69
C ARG A 174 6.46 -14.54 17.76
N LEU A 175 6.32 -15.45 18.73
CA LEU A 175 5.40 -15.24 19.84
C LEU A 175 5.77 -14.02 20.67
N ALA A 176 7.05 -13.85 21.01
CA ALA A 176 7.53 -12.68 21.74
C ALA A 176 7.27 -11.38 20.95
N PHE A 177 7.45 -11.42 19.63
CA PHE A 177 7.12 -10.28 18.75
C PHE A 177 5.63 -9.91 18.81
N LEU A 178 4.72 -10.89 18.70
CA LEU A 178 3.28 -10.62 18.80
C LEU A 178 2.86 -10.19 20.21
N GLU A 179 3.45 -10.77 21.27
CA GLU A 179 3.16 -10.38 22.65
C GLU A 179 3.64 -8.94 22.98
N ALA A 180 4.67 -8.46 22.31
CA ALA A 180 5.13 -7.08 22.47
C ALA A 180 4.19 -6.05 21.81
N HIS A 181 3.27 -6.47 20.90
CA HIS A 181 2.42 -5.60 20.10
C HIS A 181 0.93 -5.98 20.24
N LEU A 182 0.50 -6.27 21.45
CA LEU A 182 -0.87 -6.73 21.72
C LEU A 182 -1.97 -5.80 21.22
N PRO A 183 -1.86 -4.45 21.35
CA PRO A 183 -2.88 -3.55 20.83
C PRO A 183 -3.14 -3.70 19.33
N GLU A 184 -2.09 -3.90 18.54
CA GLU A 184 -2.17 -4.08 17.09
C GLU A 184 -2.64 -5.50 16.72
N VAL A 185 -2.17 -6.51 17.48
CA VAL A 185 -2.58 -7.92 17.31
C VAL A 185 -4.07 -8.09 17.56
N GLU A 186 -4.61 -7.43 18.58
CA GLU A 186 -6.02 -7.52 18.95
C GLU A 186 -6.97 -6.81 17.99
N GLN A 187 -6.46 -5.93 17.11
CA GLN A 187 -7.26 -5.32 16.07
C GLN A 187 -7.62 -6.29 14.93
N ARG A 188 -6.91 -7.45 14.82
CA ARG A 188 -7.05 -8.39 13.71
C ARG A 188 -7.26 -9.81 14.17
N ASP A 189 -8.25 -10.46 13.59
CA ASP A 189 -8.56 -11.87 13.89
C ASP A 189 -7.48 -12.83 13.38
N ASP A 190 -6.88 -12.54 12.23
CA ASP A 190 -5.79 -13.37 11.66
C ASP A 190 -4.53 -13.36 12.55
N LEU A 191 -4.14 -12.21 13.11
CA LEU A 191 -3.04 -12.09 14.05
C LEU A 191 -3.35 -12.79 15.39
N SER A 192 -4.58 -12.61 15.88
CA SER A 192 -5.02 -13.29 17.13
C SER A 192 -4.99 -14.81 16.99
N ILE A 193 -5.40 -15.36 15.84
CA ILE A 193 -5.31 -16.79 15.55
C ILE A 193 -3.85 -17.26 15.40
N GLU A 194 -2.99 -16.46 14.79
CA GLU A 194 -1.57 -16.81 14.70
C GLU A 194 -0.92 -16.86 16.09
N ARG A 195 -1.26 -15.92 16.99
CA ARG A 195 -0.82 -15.96 18.39
C ARG A 195 -1.32 -17.20 19.12
N ILE A 196 -2.58 -17.58 18.95
CA ILE A 196 -3.15 -18.82 19.51
C ILE A 196 -2.38 -20.04 18.98
N THR A 197 -2.11 -20.06 17.67
CA THR A 197 -1.34 -21.13 17.03
C THR A 197 0.06 -21.26 17.67
N LEU A 198 0.73 -20.14 17.90
CA LEU A 198 2.05 -20.11 18.52
C LEU A 198 2.00 -20.54 20.01
N TYR A 199 0.94 -20.21 20.75
CA TYR A 199 0.73 -20.74 22.09
C TYR A 199 0.61 -22.27 22.08
N ASN A 200 -0.21 -22.84 21.20
CA ASN A 200 -0.36 -24.28 21.07
C ASN A 200 0.96 -24.97 20.70
N GLN A 201 1.71 -24.41 19.74
CA GLN A 201 3.02 -24.93 19.33
C GLN A 201 4.09 -24.84 20.43
N SER A 202 3.91 -23.93 21.39
CA SER A 202 4.80 -23.74 22.55
C SER A 202 4.33 -24.48 23.79
N GLY A 203 3.25 -25.27 23.71
CA GLY A 203 2.68 -26.01 24.85
C GLY A 203 1.91 -25.12 25.83
N ARG A 204 1.64 -23.88 25.54
CA ARG A 204 0.90 -22.88 26.33
C ARG A 204 -0.61 -23.01 26.09
N TYR A 205 -1.16 -24.20 26.29
CA TYR A 205 -2.55 -24.53 25.94
C TYR A 205 -3.59 -23.76 26.76
N ALA A 206 -3.26 -23.38 27.98
CA ALA A 206 -4.16 -22.64 28.87
C ALA A 206 -4.42 -21.24 28.31
N GLU A 207 -3.35 -20.55 27.90
CA GLU A 207 -3.44 -19.20 27.26
C GLU A 207 -4.13 -19.26 25.89
N ALA A 208 -3.87 -20.29 25.11
CA ALA A 208 -4.55 -20.50 23.84
C ALA A 208 -6.07 -20.65 24.05
N LYS A 209 -6.48 -21.48 25.01
CA LYS A 209 -7.89 -21.72 25.33
C LYS A 209 -8.58 -20.46 25.86
N GLU A 210 -7.92 -19.73 26.75
CA GLU A 210 -8.44 -18.47 27.28
C GLU A 210 -8.71 -17.46 26.18
N LEU A 211 -7.75 -17.28 25.28
CA LEU A 211 -7.86 -16.32 24.18
C LEU A 211 -8.96 -16.72 23.18
N ILE A 212 -9.12 -18.01 22.86
CA ILE A 212 -10.22 -18.49 22.01
C ILE A 212 -11.58 -18.23 22.68
N ALA A 213 -11.69 -18.48 23.98
CA ALA A 213 -12.95 -18.33 24.72
C ALA A 213 -13.35 -16.85 24.92
N ALA A 214 -12.37 -15.96 25.01
CA ALA A 214 -12.58 -14.54 25.26
C ALA A 214 -12.96 -13.72 23.99
N ARG A 215 -12.77 -14.29 22.77
CA ARG A 215 -12.90 -13.53 21.52
C ARG A 215 -13.93 -14.14 20.58
N ASN A 216 -14.74 -13.25 19.95
CA ASN A 216 -15.57 -13.61 18.80
C ASN A 216 -14.76 -13.32 17.52
N PHE A 217 -14.58 -14.34 16.70
CA PHE A 217 -13.86 -14.22 15.43
C PHE A 217 -14.83 -14.01 14.28
N HIS A 218 -14.48 -13.10 13.37
CA HIS A 218 -15.23 -12.86 12.16
C HIS A 218 -14.64 -13.68 11.00
N PRO A 219 -15.44 -14.15 10.05
CA PRO A 219 -14.93 -14.80 8.85
C PRO A 219 -14.02 -13.86 8.05
N TRP A 220 -12.88 -14.36 7.59
CA TRP A 220 -12.00 -13.64 6.65
C TRP A 220 -11.51 -14.59 5.57
N GLU A 221 -11.14 -14.04 4.41
CA GLU A 221 -10.60 -14.82 3.30
C GLU A 221 -9.30 -15.54 3.71
N GLY A 222 -9.25 -16.85 3.48
CA GLY A 222 -8.12 -17.70 3.89
C GLY A 222 -8.11 -18.05 5.38
N GLY A 223 -9.20 -17.76 6.11
CA GLY A 223 -9.40 -18.10 7.52
C GLY A 223 -10.15 -19.40 7.77
N GLU A 224 -10.64 -20.05 6.71
CA GLU A 224 -11.45 -21.25 6.79
C GLU A 224 -10.74 -22.38 7.53
N GLY A 225 -11.38 -22.90 8.58
CA GLY A 225 -10.84 -23.98 9.40
C GLY A 225 -9.71 -23.60 10.36
N LYS A 226 -9.15 -22.38 10.30
CA LYS A 226 -8.02 -21.98 11.15
C LYS A 226 -8.40 -21.94 12.63
N ILE A 227 -9.61 -21.49 12.96
CA ILE A 227 -10.11 -21.42 14.33
C ILE A 227 -10.36 -22.84 14.86
N THR A 228 -11.12 -23.65 14.10
CA THR A 228 -11.45 -25.03 14.52
C THR A 228 -10.21 -25.90 14.69
N GLY A 229 -9.18 -25.70 13.88
CA GLY A 229 -7.90 -26.40 14.02
C GLY A 229 -7.11 -26.05 15.30
N GLN A 230 -7.52 -25.06 16.08
CA GLN A 230 -6.86 -24.70 17.35
C GLN A 230 -7.46 -25.42 18.57
N TYR A 231 -8.56 -26.16 18.40
CA TYR A 231 -9.23 -26.94 19.47
C TYR A 231 -8.72 -28.38 19.60
N VAL A 232 -7.64 -28.75 18.96
CA VAL A 232 -7.13 -30.14 18.94
C VAL A 232 -6.12 -30.37 20.05
#